data_c04c3efe36dba9140db85878da5682c0
#
_entry.id   c04c3efe36dba9140db85878da5682c0
#
_cell.length_a   1.000
_cell.length_b   1.000
_cell.length_c   1.000
_cell.angle_alpha   90.00
_cell.angle_beta   90.00
_cell.angle_gamma   90.00
#
_symmetry.space_group_name_H-M   'P 1'
#
loop_
_entity.id
_entity.type
_entity.pdbx_description
1 polymer ?
#
loop_
_entity_poly.entity_id
_entity_poly.type
_entity_poly.pdbx_seq_one_letter_code
_entity_poly.pdbx_strand_id
1 'polypeptide(L)'
;MMKKKPFRTIKGVGLDALFGDEPDNSPTPNTIDINLIVLPSSQPRHYFDPDKLEQLTQSIKTHGILEPLLVRPIADDKYELIAGERRYRAALDLKLATVPVSIKTLTDSEAKQIALIENLQRVDLNPVEETEGILDLLSIQLNQDVEEIISLLYRMHNEDKNKVTHNVVGKNESEQVKSVFQDLGLIAWQSFVSHRLPLLKLPEDILTILREGKIAYTKAIALSKIKDEQLREQLTQEAIKNNLSLREIKARIKELTEEDKETVEQKIDVTLKQIKKKKLWKNEPKKWKKVEQLLERINGLLDE
;
A
#
# COMPACT_ATOMS: atom_id res chain seq x y z
N MET A 1 16.34 13.51 -23.23
CA MET A 1 16.80 14.32 -22.09
C MET A 1 15.60 14.53 -21.15
N MET A 2 15.49 13.73 -20.10
CA MET A 2 14.44 13.90 -19.07
C MET A 2 14.90 14.98 -18.10
N LYS A 3 14.12 16.06 -17.98
CA LYS A 3 14.37 17.12 -16.98
C LYS A 3 14.12 16.54 -15.59
N LYS A 4 15.20 16.45 -14.79
CA LYS A 4 15.09 16.17 -13.34
C LYS A 4 14.28 17.31 -12.70
N LYS A 5 13.16 16.97 -12.05
CA LYS A 5 12.41 17.90 -11.21
C LYS A 5 13.31 18.32 -10.05
N PRO A 6 13.35 19.61 -9.69
CA PRO A 6 14.16 20.07 -8.58
C PRO A 6 13.64 19.45 -7.27
N PHE A 7 14.57 19.10 -6.39
CA PHE A 7 14.31 18.72 -5.01
C PHE A 7 13.39 19.78 -4.37
N ARG A 8 12.19 19.40 -4.00
CA ARG A 8 11.36 20.20 -3.10
C ARG A 8 11.96 20.02 -1.70
N THR A 9 12.65 21.03 -1.24
CA THR A 9 12.97 21.23 0.18
C THR A 9 11.62 21.38 0.89
N ILE A 10 11.15 20.31 1.56
CA ILE A 10 9.99 20.38 2.45
C ILE A 10 10.49 21.19 3.65
N LYS A 11 10.05 22.44 3.74
CA LYS A 11 10.21 23.26 4.95
C LYS A 11 9.51 22.52 6.08
N GLY A 12 10.24 22.27 7.16
CA GLY A 12 9.86 21.52 8.33
C GLY A 12 8.43 21.74 8.82
N VAL A 13 7.57 20.76 8.54
CA VAL A 13 6.24 20.66 9.07
C VAL A 13 5.99 19.17 9.38
N GLY A 14 6.74 18.59 10.23
CA GLY A 14 6.48 17.21 10.66
C GLY A 14 6.81 17.04 12.13
N LEU A 15 8.06 17.21 12.48
CA LEU A 15 8.55 17.07 13.84
C LEU A 15 8.41 18.39 14.62
N ASP A 16 8.64 19.54 13.98
CA ASP A 16 8.57 20.84 14.62
C ASP A 16 7.14 21.24 15.03
N ALA A 17 6.12 20.81 14.27
CA ALA A 17 4.73 21.08 14.62
C ALA A 17 4.23 20.24 15.81
N LEU A 18 4.84 19.09 16.07
CA LEU A 18 4.49 18.21 17.21
C LEU A 18 5.22 18.61 18.50
N PHE A 19 6.33 19.34 18.41
CA PHE A 19 7.19 19.61 19.57
C PHE A 19 7.31 21.09 19.94
N GLY A 20 6.60 22.00 19.25
CA GLY A 20 6.67 23.45 19.50
C GLY A 20 8.05 24.03 19.22
N ASP A 21 8.11 25.29 18.76
CA ASP A 21 9.34 26.10 18.62
C ASP A 21 9.93 26.42 20.01
N GLU A 22 10.43 25.42 20.74
CA GLU A 22 11.45 25.76 21.73
C GLU A 22 12.77 25.94 20.98
N PRO A 23 13.40 27.11 21.06
CA PRO A 23 14.71 27.32 20.43
C PRO A 23 15.68 26.29 20.99
N ASP A 24 16.20 25.46 20.11
CA ASP A 24 17.19 24.41 20.42
C ASP A 24 18.47 25.08 20.93
N ASN A 25 18.50 25.44 22.20
CA ASN A 25 19.68 25.80 22.96
C ASN A 25 20.40 24.52 23.44
N SER A 26 20.36 23.45 22.65
CA SER A 26 21.04 22.22 23.03
C SER A 26 22.53 22.35 22.92
N PRO A 27 23.24 22.16 24.03
CA PRO A 27 24.66 21.91 23.99
C PRO A 27 24.90 20.59 23.24
N THR A 28 26.08 20.44 22.65
CA THR A 28 26.66 19.23 22.08
C THR A 28 25.80 17.95 22.25
N PRO A 29 25.50 17.22 21.17
CA PRO A 29 24.66 16.01 21.25
C PRO A 29 25.17 15.11 22.36
N ASN A 30 24.24 14.70 23.25
CA ASN A 30 24.55 13.74 24.30
C ASN A 30 25.11 12.48 23.64
N THR A 31 26.20 11.97 24.20
CA THR A 31 26.80 10.71 23.69
C THR A 31 26.55 9.64 24.73
N ILE A 32 25.94 8.51 24.31
CA ILE A 32 25.66 7.37 25.20
C ILE A 32 26.34 6.09 24.68
N ASP A 33 26.55 5.14 25.59
CA ASP A 33 27.04 3.80 25.23
C ASP A 33 26.01 3.10 24.33
N ILE A 34 26.45 2.56 23.20
CA ILE A 34 25.58 1.89 22.24
C ILE A 34 24.86 0.66 22.82
N ASN A 35 25.44 0.02 23.84
CA ASN A 35 24.87 -1.13 24.50
C ASN A 35 23.65 -0.78 25.39
N LEU A 36 23.49 0.51 25.74
CA LEU A 36 22.31 0.99 26.48
C LEU A 36 21.11 1.24 25.58
N ILE A 37 21.28 1.17 24.25
CA ILE A 37 20.21 1.39 23.29
C ILE A 37 19.52 0.06 22.99
N VAL A 38 18.20 0.05 23.14
CA VAL A 38 17.32 -1.10 22.85
C VAL A 38 16.44 -0.75 21.65
N LEU A 39 16.29 -1.71 20.74
CA LEU A 39 15.34 -1.57 19.64
C LEU A 39 13.90 -1.80 20.14
N PRO A 40 12.90 -1.07 19.61
CA PRO A 40 11.50 -1.30 19.97
C PRO A 40 11.06 -2.70 19.55
N SER A 41 10.09 -3.28 20.28
CA SER A 41 9.56 -4.63 20.03
C SER A 41 8.82 -4.77 18.70
N SER A 42 8.29 -3.67 18.18
CA SER A 42 7.63 -3.60 16.87
C SER A 42 8.39 -2.63 15.98
N GLN A 43 8.96 -3.15 14.91
CA GLN A 43 9.72 -2.36 13.92
C GLN A 43 8.86 -2.18 12.67
N PRO A 44 8.53 -0.95 12.27
CA PRO A 44 7.78 -0.71 11.05
C PRO A 44 8.60 -0.99 9.78
N ARG A 45 9.90 -1.21 9.90
CA ARG A 45 10.79 -1.44 8.77
C ARG A 45 11.19 -2.91 8.65
N HIS A 46 10.70 -3.59 7.61
CA HIS A 46 10.99 -5.02 7.35
C HIS A 46 12.19 -5.29 6.43
N TYR A 47 12.61 -4.28 5.63
CA TYR A 47 13.69 -4.48 4.66
C TYR A 47 14.74 -3.37 4.71
N PHE A 48 16.00 -3.79 4.69
CA PHE A 48 17.17 -2.92 4.60
C PHE A 48 17.99 -3.32 3.36
N ASP A 49 18.15 -2.39 2.44
CA ASP A 49 19.00 -2.54 1.27
C ASP A 49 20.48 -2.62 1.74
N PRO A 50 21.17 -3.78 1.53
CA PRO A 50 22.54 -3.97 2.01
C PRO A 50 23.52 -2.96 1.44
N ASP A 51 23.42 -2.64 0.14
CA ASP A 51 24.33 -1.73 -0.55
C ASP A 51 24.23 -0.30 0.01
N LYS A 52 23.00 0.13 0.30
CA LYS A 52 22.75 1.44 0.92
C LYS A 52 23.19 1.49 2.39
N LEU A 53 23.16 0.36 3.11
CA LEU A 53 23.66 0.29 4.47
C LEU A 53 25.19 0.35 4.47
N GLU A 54 25.85 -0.36 3.56
CA GLU A 54 27.31 -0.34 3.42
C GLU A 54 27.82 1.06 3.08
N GLN A 55 27.19 1.76 2.14
CA GLN A 55 27.53 3.15 1.82
C GLN A 55 27.39 4.07 3.04
N LEU A 56 26.34 3.90 3.84
CA LEU A 56 26.16 4.67 5.07
C LEU A 56 27.22 4.32 6.10
N THR A 57 27.57 3.05 6.26
CA THR A 57 28.62 2.57 7.17
C THR A 57 29.98 3.19 6.79
N GLN A 58 30.31 3.23 5.50
CA GLN A 58 31.53 3.87 5.04
C GLN A 58 31.52 5.39 5.28
N SER A 59 30.39 6.05 5.10
CA SER A 59 30.24 7.48 5.40
C SER A 59 30.43 7.76 6.89
N ILE A 60 29.80 6.96 7.76
CA ILE A 60 29.94 7.09 9.22
C ILE A 60 31.37 6.83 9.69
N LYS A 61 32.07 5.88 9.06
CA LYS A 61 33.46 5.62 9.33
C LYS A 61 34.37 6.85 9.05
N THR A 62 34.03 7.62 8.03
CA THR A 62 34.85 8.78 7.60
C THR A 62 34.48 10.06 8.34
N HIS A 63 33.20 10.30 8.55
CA HIS A 63 32.69 11.58 9.05
C HIS A 63 32.04 11.52 10.44
N GLY A 64 31.92 10.32 11.02
CA GLY A 64 31.12 10.10 12.21
C GLY A 64 29.60 10.13 11.89
N ILE A 65 28.80 10.02 12.95
CA ILE A 65 27.35 10.18 12.89
C ILE A 65 27.03 11.66 12.95
N LEU A 66 26.67 12.26 11.81
CA LEU A 66 26.41 13.70 11.70
C LEU A 66 25.04 14.10 12.30
N GLU A 67 24.06 13.24 12.16
CA GLU A 67 22.72 13.43 12.70
C GLU A 67 22.51 12.48 13.88
N PRO A 68 22.21 12.97 15.11
CA PRO A 68 22.05 12.13 16.29
C PRO A 68 20.92 11.12 16.13
N LEU A 69 21.00 9.99 16.84
CA LEU A 69 19.89 9.05 16.98
C LEU A 69 18.83 9.65 17.90
N LEU A 70 17.56 9.49 17.61
CA LEU A 70 16.48 9.87 18.51
C LEU A 70 16.17 8.71 19.45
N VAL A 71 16.26 8.96 20.76
CA VAL A 71 16.03 7.95 21.79
C VAL A 71 15.13 8.49 22.90
N ARG A 72 14.41 7.62 23.59
CA ARG A 72 13.73 7.95 24.85
C ARG A 72 14.25 7.10 26.00
N PRO A 73 14.30 7.64 27.22
CA PRO A 73 14.66 6.84 28.39
C PRO A 73 13.56 5.81 28.71
N ILE A 74 14.00 4.61 29.06
CA ILE A 74 13.16 3.54 29.60
C ILE A 74 13.72 3.06 30.95
N ALA A 75 13.11 2.03 31.57
CA ALA A 75 13.61 1.50 32.82
C ALA A 75 15.06 1.00 32.72
N ASP A 76 15.76 0.89 33.86
CA ASP A 76 17.11 0.34 34.01
C ASP A 76 18.20 1.12 33.25
N ASP A 77 18.12 2.45 33.27
CA ASP A 77 19.08 3.36 32.59
C ASP A 77 19.31 3.04 31.11
N LYS A 78 18.33 2.41 30.46
CA LYS A 78 18.35 2.12 29.03
C LYS A 78 17.56 3.14 28.23
N TYR A 79 17.80 3.12 26.94
CA TYR A 79 17.17 4.01 25.97
C TYR A 79 16.54 3.21 24.84
N GLU A 80 15.29 3.48 24.52
CA GLU A 80 14.63 2.90 23.35
C GLU A 80 14.88 3.77 22.12
N LEU A 81 15.31 3.15 21.03
CA LEU A 81 15.54 3.83 19.75
C LEU A 81 14.19 4.15 19.09
N ILE A 82 13.95 5.45 18.83
CA ILE A 82 12.74 5.93 18.16
C ILE A 82 12.98 6.16 16.68
N ALA A 83 14.13 6.79 16.32
CA ALA A 83 14.49 7.05 14.92
C ALA A 83 16.00 6.92 14.71
N GLY A 84 16.40 6.59 13.47
CA GLY A 84 17.81 6.46 13.09
C GLY A 84 18.35 5.04 13.12
N GLU A 85 17.54 4.00 12.93
CA GLU A 85 17.94 2.59 12.98
C GLU A 85 19.09 2.25 12.02
N ARG A 86 19.12 2.82 10.81
CA ARG A 86 20.24 2.58 9.88
C ARG A 86 21.57 3.07 10.43
N ARG A 87 21.56 4.22 11.12
CA ARG A 87 22.75 4.78 11.78
C ARG A 87 23.18 3.91 12.96
N TYR A 88 22.22 3.44 13.73
CA TYR A 88 22.48 2.51 14.84
C TYR A 88 23.10 1.20 14.36
N ARG A 89 22.54 0.57 13.30
CA ARG A 89 23.10 -0.66 12.71
C ARG A 89 24.51 -0.44 12.15
N ALA A 90 24.72 0.65 11.41
CA ALA A 90 26.05 1.01 10.90
C ALA A 90 27.06 1.26 12.04
N ALA A 91 26.63 1.84 13.14
CA ALA A 91 27.48 2.03 14.33
C ALA A 91 27.85 0.69 15.01
N LEU A 92 26.91 -0.26 15.06
CA LEU A 92 27.19 -1.63 15.52
C LEU A 92 28.20 -2.34 14.62
N ASP A 93 28.05 -2.27 13.30
CA ASP A 93 28.96 -2.86 12.32
C ASP A 93 30.39 -2.29 12.46
N LEU A 94 30.49 -0.98 12.76
CA LEU A 94 31.76 -0.30 13.02
C LEU A 94 32.29 -0.53 14.44
N LYS A 95 31.54 -1.23 15.31
CA LYS A 95 31.88 -1.47 16.72
C LYS A 95 32.17 -0.16 17.50
N LEU A 96 31.37 0.87 17.25
CA LEU A 96 31.48 2.13 17.99
C LEU A 96 31.04 1.88 19.44
N ALA A 97 31.84 2.35 20.41
CA ALA A 97 31.49 2.23 21.82
C ALA A 97 30.36 3.18 22.21
N THR A 98 30.31 4.35 21.60
CA THR A 98 29.33 5.39 21.92
C THR A 98 28.79 6.03 20.65
N VAL A 99 27.56 6.56 20.73
CA VAL A 99 26.88 7.23 19.61
C VAL A 99 26.22 8.54 20.07
N PRO A 100 26.17 9.56 19.21
CA PRO A 100 25.47 10.80 19.53
C PRO A 100 23.95 10.57 19.50
N VAL A 101 23.25 11.09 20.49
CA VAL A 101 21.82 10.93 20.67
C VAL A 101 21.12 12.25 21.00
N SER A 102 19.87 12.36 20.54
CA SER A 102 18.89 13.32 21.04
C SER A 102 17.95 12.55 21.98
N ILE A 103 17.93 12.92 23.26
CA ILE A 103 17.10 12.26 24.27
C ILE A 103 15.82 13.06 24.41
N LYS A 104 14.67 12.41 24.20
CA LYS A 104 13.34 13.01 24.42
C LYS A 104 12.52 12.13 25.36
N THR A 105 11.85 12.75 26.31
CA THR A 105 10.88 12.05 27.17
C THR A 105 9.57 11.95 26.42
N LEU A 106 9.20 10.75 26.00
CA LEU A 106 8.04 10.45 25.15
C LEU A 106 7.20 9.34 25.79
N THR A 107 5.89 9.48 25.69
CA THR A 107 4.96 8.38 25.94
C THR A 107 5.06 7.31 24.86
N ASP A 108 4.51 6.11 25.09
CA ASP A 108 4.50 5.04 24.10
C ASP A 108 3.76 5.44 22.81
N SER A 109 2.70 6.22 22.95
CA SER A 109 1.91 6.73 21.80
C SER A 109 2.73 7.71 20.97
N GLU A 110 3.38 8.69 21.58
CA GLU A 110 4.21 9.68 20.90
C GLU A 110 5.41 9.02 20.21
N ALA A 111 6.06 8.08 20.89
CA ALA A 111 7.17 7.33 20.32
C ALA A 111 6.78 6.57 19.05
N LYS A 112 5.63 5.88 19.08
CA LYS A 112 5.07 5.18 17.92
C LYS A 112 4.72 6.15 16.78
N GLN A 113 4.08 7.29 17.09
CA GLN A 113 3.74 8.29 16.09
C GLN A 113 4.99 8.82 15.37
N ILE A 114 6.04 9.17 16.10
CA ILE A 114 7.28 9.67 15.52
C ILE A 114 7.94 8.62 14.64
N ALA A 115 8.03 7.37 15.11
CA ALA A 115 8.59 6.28 14.32
C ALA A 115 7.80 6.03 13.02
N LEU A 116 6.46 6.13 13.05
CA LEU A 116 5.61 6.02 11.86
C LEU A 116 5.84 7.19 10.90
N ILE A 117 5.90 8.43 11.41
CA ILE A 117 6.13 9.61 10.56
C ILE A 117 7.50 9.53 9.89
N GLU A 118 8.57 9.15 10.62
CA GLU A 118 9.90 8.94 10.04
C GLU A 118 9.88 7.89 8.94
N ASN A 119 9.21 6.77 9.20
CA ASN A 119 9.08 5.71 8.22
C ASN A 119 8.29 6.16 6.97
N LEU A 120 7.19 6.93 7.15
CA LEU A 120 6.39 7.47 6.05
C LEU A 120 7.13 8.51 5.19
N GLN A 121 8.15 9.17 5.71
CA GLN A 121 8.99 10.11 4.95
C GLN A 121 10.01 9.42 4.03
N ARG A 122 10.10 8.09 4.07
CA ARG A 122 11.01 7.34 3.19
C ARG A 122 10.57 7.43 1.73
N VAL A 123 11.56 7.58 0.85
CA VAL A 123 11.35 7.70 -0.61
C VAL A 123 11.01 6.35 -1.26
N ASP A 124 11.36 5.24 -0.58
CA ASP A 124 11.31 3.87 -1.12
C ASP A 124 10.11 3.05 -0.62
N LEU A 125 9.15 3.68 0.08
CA LEU A 125 7.91 3.01 0.49
C LEU A 125 7.08 2.57 -0.71
N ASN A 126 6.59 1.33 -0.66
CA ASN A 126 5.57 0.92 -1.61
C ASN A 126 4.18 1.47 -1.20
N PRO A 127 3.23 1.54 -2.16
CA PRO A 127 1.91 2.12 -1.88
C PRO A 127 1.07 1.38 -0.83
N VAL A 128 1.34 0.11 -0.56
CA VAL A 128 0.65 -0.65 0.50
C VAL A 128 1.21 -0.25 1.86
N GLU A 129 2.54 -0.26 2.02
CA GLU A 129 3.21 0.20 3.24
C GLU A 129 2.85 1.65 3.59
N GLU A 130 2.82 2.55 2.59
CA GLU A 130 2.36 3.93 2.77
C GLU A 130 0.91 3.97 3.29
N THR A 131 0.02 3.13 2.73
CA THR A 131 -1.39 3.08 3.11
C THR A 131 -1.55 2.56 4.54
N GLU A 132 -0.89 1.45 4.87
CA GLU A 132 -0.91 0.84 6.20
C GLU A 132 -0.34 1.83 7.25
N GLY A 133 0.80 2.44 6.99
CA GLY A 133 1.42 3.40 7.91
C GLY A 133 0.57 4.66 8.16
N ILE A 134 -0.13 5.18 7.14
CA ILE A 134 -1.07 6.32 7.32
C ILE A 134 -2.28 5.89 8.17
N LEU A 135 -2.81 4.69 7.97
CA LEU A 135 -3.91 4.17 8.78
C LEU A 135 -3.50 3.96 10.24
N ASP A 136 -2.32 3.41 10.47
CA ASP A 136 -1.79 3.22 11.82
C ASP A 136 -1.58 4.57 12.53
N LEU A 137 -1.07 5.58 11.82
CA LEU A 137 -0.91 6.92 12.38
C LEU A 137 -2.26 7.54 12.76
N LEU A 138 -3.27 7.43 11.88
CA LEU A 138 -4.62 7.91 12.15
C LEU A 138 -5.27 7.17 13.33
N SER A 139 -5.08 5.84 13.39
CA SER A 139 -5.57 4.99 14.49
C SER A 139 -5.02 5.46 15.84
N ILE A 140 -3.72 5.74 15.92
CA ILE A 140 -3.09 6.23 17.14
C ILE A 140 -3.60 7.63 17.50
N GLN A 141 -3.71 8.54 16.53
CA GLN A 141 -4.10 9.93 16.78
C GLN A 141 -5.58 10.10 17.16
N LEU A 142 -6.46 9.30 16.57
CA LEU A 142 -7.89 9.34 16.88
C LEU A 142 -8.27 8.37 17.99
N ASN A 143 -7.34 7.51 18.42
CA ASN A 143 -7.59 6.43 19.40
C ASN A 143 -8.77 5.54 18.98
N GLN A 144 -8.77 5.12 17.72
CA GLN A 144 -9.78 4.27 17.08
C GLN A 144 -9.10 3.11 16.34
N ASP A 145 -9.82 2.02 16.14
CA ASP A 145 -9.31 0.89 15.37
C ASP A 145 -9.20 1.22 13.86
N VAL A 146 -8.33 0.51 13.16
CA VAL A 146 -8.07 0.74 11.72
C VAL A 146 -9.36 0.60 10.89
N GLU A 147 -10.25 -0.33 11.23
CA GLU A 147 -11.55 -0.54 10.58
C GLU A 147 -12.48 0.66 10.78
N GLU A 148 -12.46 1.26 11.97
CA GLU A 148 -13.23 2.46 12.28
C GLU A 148 -12.69 3.67 11.50
N ILE A 149 -11.36 3.80 11.40
CA ILE A 149 -10.70 4.83 10.59
C ILE A 149 -11.07 4.68 9.10
N ILE A 150 -11.02 3.47 8.56
CA ILE A 150 -11.43 3.19 7.17
C ILE A 150 -12.89 3.60 6.95
N SER A 151 -13.75 3.24 7.89
CA SER A 151 -15.20 3.60 7.85
C SER A 151 -15.40 5.11 7.91
N LEU A 152 -14.65 5.81 8.78
CA LEU A 152 -14.66 7.26 8.90
C LEU A 152 -14.23 7.93 7.59
N LEU A 153 -13.12 7.49 7.00
CA LEU A 153 -12.60 8.02 5.73
C LEU A 153 -13.59 7.86 4.59
N TYR A 154 -14.28 6.71 4.48
CA TYR A 154 -15.32 6.51 3.47
C TYR A 154 -16.55 7.42 3.72
N ARG A 155 -16.97 7.61 4.97
CA ARG A 155 -18.06 8.54 5.32
C ARG A 155 -17.71 9.96 4.92
N MET A 156 -16.52 10.46 5.30
CA MET A 156 -16.02 11.79 4.90
C MET A 156 -16.02 11.96 3.38
N HIS A 157 -15.55 10.93 2.66
CA HIS A 157 -15.49 10.99 1.20
C HIS A 157 -16.88 11.01 0.52
N ASN A 158 -17.86 10.33 1.10
CA ASN A 158 -19.24 10.35 0.61
C ASN A 158 -19.93 11.68 0.91
N GLU A 159 -19.65 12.30 2.06
CA GLU A 159 -20.12 13.65 2.39
C GLU A 159 -19.53 14.70 1.45
N ASP A 160 -18.22 14.64 1.21
CA ASP A 160 -17.52 15.56 0.30
C ASP A 160 -18.07 15.48 -1.15
N LYS A 161 -18.51 14.28 -1.56
CA LYS A 161 -19.16 14.07 -2.87
C LYS A 161 -20.67 14.35 -2.89
N ASN A 162 -21.24 14.93 -1.85
CA ASN A 162 -22.70 15.18 -1.70
C ASN A 162 -23.56 13.92 -1.90
N LYS A 163 -23.04 12.73 -1.56
CA LYS A 163 -23.78 11.47 -1.68
C LYS A 163 -24.64 11.15 -0.45
N VAL A 164 -24.40 11.83 0.66
CA VAL A 164 -25.11 11.69 1.95
C VAL A 164 -25.33 13.08 2.54
N THR A 165 -26.31 13.17 3.44
CA THR A 165 -26.62 14.41 4.19
C THR A 165 -25.42 14.82 5.04
N HIS A 166 -25.04 16.10 4.98
CA HIS A 166 -23.98 16.66 5.81
C HIS A 166 -24.26 16.47 7.31
N ASN A 167 -23.22 16.25 8.12
CA ASN A 167 -23.18 16.05 9.58
C ASN A 167 -23.28 14.59 10.08
N VAL A 168 -22.96 13.59 9.27
CA VAL A 168 -22.81 12.21 9.74
C VAL A 168 -21.44 12.00 10.40
N VAL A 169 -20.44 12.82 10.03
CA VAL A 169 -19.08 12.78 10.61
C VAL A 169 -18.92 13.92 11.61
N GLY A 170 -18.36 13.63 12.78
CA GLY A 170 -17.99 14.64 13.76
C GLY A 170 -17.03 15.67 13.18
N LYS A 171 -17.34 16.99 13.34
CA LYS A 171 -16.47 18.05 12.81
C LYS A 171 -15.02 17.90 13.30
N ASN A 172 -14.85 17.58 14.57
CA ASN A 172 -13.52 17.43 15.19
C ASN A 172 -12.71 16.29 14.54
N GLU A 173 -13.32 15.11 14.35
CA GLU A 173 -12.64 13.96 13.73
C GLU A 173 -12.23 14.25 12.29
N SER A 174 -13.11 14.90 11.51
CA SER A 174 -12.80 15.24 10.13
C SER A 174 -11.68 16.27 10.01
N GLU A 175 -11.60 17.22 10.96
CA GLU A 175 -10.53 18.22 11.00
C GLU A 175 -9.19 17.57 11.40
N GLN A 176 -9.19 16.67 12.37
CA GLN A 176 -8.01 15.90 12.76
C GLN A 176 -7.47 15.06 11.59
N VAL A 177 -8.34 14.32 10.90
CA VAL A 177 -7.92 13.56 9.70
C VAL A 177 -7.29 14.48 8.67
N LYS A 178 -7.93 15.61 8.35
CA LYS A 178 -7.41 16.57 7.36
C LYS A 178 -6.07 17.14 7.77
N SER A 179 -5.87 17.46 9.06
CA SER A 179 -4.60 17.93 9.60
C SER A 179 -3.50 16.92 9.37
N VAL A 180 -3.73 15.63 9.72
CA VAL A 180 -2.74 14.56 9.50
C VAL A 180 -2.28 14.50 8.04
N PHE A 181 -3.21 14.50 7.09
CA PHE A 181 -2.85 14.47 5.67
C PHE A 181 -2.13 15.74 5.21
N GLN A 182 -2.48 16.89 5.76
CA GLN A 182 -1.83 18.17 5.47
C GLN A 182 -0.39 18.18 6.02
N ASP A 183 -0.19 17.70 7.24
CA ASP A 183 1.10 17.65 7.92
C ASP A 183 2.05 16.63 7.26
N LEU A 184 1.55 15.48 6.85
CA LEU A 184 2.32 14.50 6.09
C LEU A 184 2.72 15.02 4.70
N GLY A 185 1.85 15.78 4.02
CA GLY A 185 2.12 16.34 2.69
C GLY A 185 2.35 15.31 1.58
N LEU A 186 2.08 14.02 1.82
CA LEU A 186 2.36 12.93 0.89
C LEU A 186 1.27 12.80 -0.18
N ILE A 187 0.00 12.80 0.24
CA ILE A 187 -1.17 12.60 -0.61
C ILE A 187 -2.38 13.34 -0.03
N ALA A 188 -3.25 13.86 -0.89
CA ALA A 188 -4.53 14.41 -0.42
C ALA A 188 -5.44 13.29 0.10
N TRP A 189 -6.18 13.52 1.19
CA TRP A 189 -7.02 12.49 1.82
C TRP A 189 -8.08 11.92 0.87
N GLN A 190 -8.68 12.73 -0.03
CA GLN A 190 -9.64 12.25 -1.04
C GLN A 190 -8.97 11.27 -2.03
N SER A 191 -7.74 11.58 -2.43
CA SER A 191 -6.94 10.71 -3.30
C SER A 191 -6.55 9.43 -2.59
N PHE A 192 -6.24 9.50 -1.30
CA PHE A 192 -5.96 8.34 -0.46
C PHE A 192 -7.16 7.38 -0.42
N VAL A 193 -8.35 7.90 -0.10
CA VAL A 193 -9.58 7.08 -0.07
C VAL A 193 -9.89 6.47 -1.43
N SER A 194 -9.69 7.22 -2.52
CA SER A 194 -10.03 6.77 -3.87
C SER A 194 -9.03 5.78 -4.48
N HIS A 195 -7.74 5.88 -4.13
CA HIS A 195 -6.68 5.17 -4.84
C HIS A 195 -5.78 4.30 -3.95
N ARG A 196 -5.70 4.58 -2.64
CA ARG A 196 -4.87 3.82 -1.70
C ARG A 196 -5.67 2.78 -0.91
N LEU A 197 -6.76 3.19 -0.24
CA LEU A 197 -7.60 2.24 0.50
C LEU A 197 -8.05 1.02 -0.30
N PRO A 198 -8.43 1.14 -1.60
CA PRO A 198 -8.78 -0.04 -2.38
C PRO A 198 -7.65 -1.06 -2.55
N LEU A 199 -6.37 -0.66 -2.36
CA LEU A 199 -5.23 -1.57 -2.46
C LEU A 199 -5.28 -2.66 -1.38
N LEU A 200 -5.76 -2.35 -0.18
CA LEU A 200 -5.87 -3.30 0.92
C LEU A 200 -6.92 -4.41 0.69
N LYS A 201 -7.77 -4.25 -0.34
CA LYS A 201 -8.79 -5.24 -0.75
C LYS A 201 -8.35 -6.11 -1.92
N LEU A 202 -7.11 -5.96 -2.37
CA LEU A 202 -6.56 -6.78 -3.44
C LEU A 202 -6.40 -8.25 -2.97
N PRO A 203 -6.48 -9.23 -3.88
CA PRO A 203 -6.13 -10.61 -3.56
C PRO A 203 -4.73 -10.73 -2.98
N GLU A 204 -4.52 -11.65 -2.04
CA GLU A 204 -3.27 -11.77 -1.28
C GLU A 204 -2.06 -12.07 -2.17
N ASP A 205 -2.23 -12.85 -3.24
CA ASP A 205 -1.20 -13.10 -4.25
C ASP A 205 -0.69 -11.80 -4.90
N ILE A 206 -1.60 -10.87 -5.19
CA ILE A 206 -1.26 -9.55 -5.74
C ILE A 206 -0.65 -8.62 -4.69
N LEU A 207 -1.19 -8.65 -3.45
CA LEU A 207 -0.66 -7.84 -2.33
C LEU A 207 0.78 -8.19 -2.03
N THR A 208 1.10 -9.49 -1.96
CA THR A 208 2.47 -9.97 -1.70
C THR A 208 3.45 -9.42 -2.73
N ILE A 209 3.13 -9.53 -4.02
CA ILE A 209 3.98 -9.05 -5.11
C ILE A 209 4.11 -7.52 -5.10
N LEU A 210 3.04 -6.83 -4.70
CA LEU A 210 3.03 -5.37 -4.59
C LEU A 210 3.88 -4.91 -3.38
N ARG A 211 3.82 -5.60 -2.24
CA ARG A 211 4.69 -5.36 -1.07
C ARG A 211 6.16 -5.60 -1.39
N GLU A 212 6.47 -6.58 -2.22
CA GLU A 212 7.82 -6.85 -2.70
C GLU A 212 8.33 -5.81 -3.73
N GLY A 213 7.49 -4.87 -4.13
CA GLY A 213 7.86 -3.84 -5.12
C GLY A 213 8.05 -4.37 -6.54
N LYS A 214 7.69 -5.64 -6.82
CA LYS A 214 7.88 -6.29 -8.11
C LYS A 214 6.97 -5.77 -9.21
N ILE A 215 5.87 -5.10 -8.84
CA ILE A 215 4.89 -4.57 -9.78
C ILE A 215 4.36 -3.21 -9.33
N ALA A 216 4.11 -2.31 -10.29
CA ALA A 216 3.48 -1.03 -10.00
C ALA A 216 2.01 -1.22 -9.60
N TYR A 217 1.50 -0.42 -8.65
CA TYR A 217 0.14 -0.54 -8.11
C TYR A 217 -0.96 -0.45 -9.18
N THR A 218 -0.76 0.34 -10.24
CA THR A 218 -1.72 0.45 -11.35
C THR A 218 -1.85 -0.85 -12.14
N LYS A 219 -0.74 -1.59 -12.29
CA LYS A 219 -0.70 -2.92 -12.91
C LYS A 219 -1.36 -3.95 -11.99
N ALA A 220 -1.06 -3.89 -10.68
CA ALA A 220 -1.67 -4.74 -9.65
C ALA A 220 -3.20 -4.64 -9.65
N ILE A 221 -3.75 -3.41 -9.67
CA ILE A 221 -5.20 -3.17 -9.79
C ILE A 221 -5.79 -3.75 -11.10
N ALA A 222 -5.05 -3.74 -12.19
CA ALA A 222 -5.55 -4.32 -13.45
C ALA A 222 -5.62 -5.85 -13.36
N LEU A 223 -4.57 -6.48 -12.81
CA LEU A 223 -4.48 -7.94 -12.65
C LEU A 223 -5.49 -8.48 -11.63
N SER A 224 -5.75 -7.75 -10.55
CA SER A 224 -6.73 -8.15 -9.52
C SER A 224 -8.18 -8.28 -10.02
N LYS A 225 -8.48 -7.77 -11.21
CA LYS A 225 -9.81 -7.92 -11.83
C LYS A 225 -10.05 -9.32 -12.40
N ILE A 226 -9.00 -10.11 -12.57
CA ILE A 226 -9.09 -11.50 -13.01
C ILE A 226 -9.58 -12.32 -11.83
N LYS A 227 -10.77 -12.95 -11.97
CA LYS A 227 -11.39 -13.74 -10.91
C LYS A 227 -10.75 -15.13 -10.76
N ASP A 228 -10.35 -15.72 -11.89
CA ASP A 228 -9.65 -16.99 -11.91
C ASP A 228 -8.24 -16.82 -11.34
N GLU A 229 -7.94 -17.55 -10.27
CA GLU A 229 -6.70 -17.43 -9.52
C GLU A 229 -5.50 -17.92 -10.33
N GLN A 230 -5.64 -19.03 -11.04
CA GLN A 230 -4.55 -19.62 -11.84
C GLN A 230 -4.19 -18.69 -13.01
N LEU A 231 -5.19 -18.18 -13.69
CA LEU A 231 -5.01 -17.23 -14.79
C LEU A 231 -4.39 -15.92 -14.30
N ARG A 232 -4.84 -15.43 -13.14
CA ARG A 232 -4.28 -14.22 -12.51
C ARG A 232 -2.82 -14.40 -12.17
N GLU A 233 -2.45 -15.53 -11.55
CA GLU A 233 -1.07 -15.84 -11.22
C GLU A 233 -0.19 -15.94 -12.48
N GLN A 234 -0.62 -16.68 -13.49
CA GLN A 234 0.10 -16.83 -14.76
C GLN A 234 0.36 -15.48 -15.43
N LEU A 235 -0.68 -14.65 -15.59
CA LEU A 235 -0.53 -13.34 -16.22
C LEU A 235 0.30 -12.37 -15.37
N THR A 236 0.25 -12.51 -14.05
CA THR A 236 1.08 -11.71 -13.14
C THR A 236 2.56 -12.07 -13.30
N GLN A 237 2.90 -13.35 -13.36
CA GLN A 237 4.27 -13.79 -13.61
C GLN A 237 4.76 -13.38 -15.01
N GLU A 238 3.92 -13.51 -16.04
CA GLU A 238 4.24 -13.02 -17.39
C GLU A 238 4.51 -11.51 -17.37
N ALA A 239 3.65 -10.74 -16.69
CA ALA A 239 3.77 -9.29 -16.60
C ALA A 239 5.07 -8.84 -15.90
N ILE A 240 5.53 -9.56 -14.89
CA ILE A 240 6.78 -9.31 -14.18
C ILE A 240 7.97 -9.69 -15.07
N LYS A 241 7.97 -10.93 -15.59
CA LYS A 241 9.08 -11.47 -16.39
C LYS A 241 9.36 -10.64 -17.63
N ASN A 242 8.32 -10.22 -18.34
CA ASN A 242 8.40 -9.48 -19.60
C ASN A 242 8.28 -7.96 -19.40
N ASN A 243 8.19 -7.48 -18.16
CA ASN A 243 7.99 -6.07 -17.81
C ASN A 243 6.85 -5.41 -18.60
N LEU A 244 5.71 -6.10 -18.74
CA LEU A 244 4.57 -5.63 -19.52
C LEU A 244 4.07 -4.26 -19.04
N SER A 245 3.72 -3.40 -19.97
CA SER A 245 3.05 -2.13 -19.68
C SER A 245 1.60 -2.37 -19.22
N LEU A 246 0.99 -1.38 -18.55
CA LEU A 246 -0.43 -1.44 -18.18
C LEU A 246 -1.36 -1.65 -19.38
N ARG A 247 -0.97 -1.11 -20.56
CA ARG A 247 -1.74 -1.26 -21.79
C ARG A 247 -1.70 -2.70 -22.30
N GLU A 248 -0.54 -3.33 -22.28
CA GLU A 248 -0.36 -4.73 -22.69
C GLU A 248 -1.09 -5.68 -21.76
N ILE A 249 -1.00 -5.46 -20.43
CA ILE A 249 -1.75 -6.24 -19.45
C ILE A 249 -3.26 -6.15 -19.71
N LYS A 250 -3.79 -4.93 -19.94
CA LYS A 250 -5.21 -4.75 -20.24
C LYS A 250 -5.63 -5.42 -21.56
N ALA A 251 -4.77 -5.39 -22.58
CA ALA A 251 -5.01 -6.06 -23.84
C ALA A 251 -5.06 -7.59 -23.66
N ARG A 252 -4.11 -8.16 -22.92
CA ARG A 252 -4.09 -9.59 -22.59
C ARG A 252 -5.32 -10.03 -21.79
N ILE A 253 -5.72 -9.26 -20.78
CA ILE A 253 -6.94 -9.54 -20.03
C ILE A 253 -8.16 -9.56 -20.96
N LYS A 254 -8.23 -8.61 -21.90
CA LYS A 254 -9.33 -8.53 -22.87
C LYS A 254 -9.34 -9.74 -23.80
N GLU A 255 -8.20 -10.10 -24.39
CA GLU A 255 -8.08 -11.30 -25.24
C GLU A 255 -8.59 -12.55 -24.51
N LEU A 256 -8.09 -12.81 -23.30
CA LEU A 256 -8.47 -13.98 -22.50
C LEU A 256 -9.96 -13.99 -22.11
N THR A 257 -10.53 -12.82 -21.80
CA THR A 257 -11.97 -12.72 -21.47
C THR A 257 -12.88 -12.74 -22.70
N GLU A 258 -12.38 -12.36 -23.89
CA GLU A 258 -13.12 -12.44 -25.15
C GLU A 258 -13.05 -13.87 -25.72
N GLU A 259 -11.93 -14.58 -25.59
CA GLU A 259 -11.81 -15.99 -25.99
C GLU A 259 -12.80 -16.86 -25.22
N ASP A 260 -12.96 -16.66 -23.91
CA ASP A 260 -13.94 -17.38 -23.10
C ASP A 260 -15.40 -17.08 -23.50
N LYS A 261 -15.69 -15.83 -23.86
CA LYS A 261 -17.04 -15.44 -24.35
C LYS A 261 -17.31 -15.91 -25.76
N GLU A 262 -16.33 -15.78 -26.65
CA GLU A 262 -16.44 -16.24 -28.03
C GLU A 262 -16.67 -17.74 -28.10
N THR A 263 -16.00 -18.54 -27.24
CA THR A 263 -16.20 -20.00 -27.21
C THR A 263 -17.60 -20.43 -26.82
N VAL A 264 -18.29 -19.75 -25.92
CA VAL A 264 -19.66 -20.10 -25.50
C VAL A 264 -20.69 -19.57 -26.47
N GLU A 265 -20.65 -18.28 -26.81
CA GLU A 265 -21.57 -17.68 -27.78
C GLU A 265 -21.40 -18.27 -29.19
N GLN A 266 -20.15 -18.47 -29.62
CA GLN A 266 -19.89 -19.11 -30.93
C GLN A 266 -20.35 -20.56 -30.97
N LYS A 267 -20.17 -21.36 -29.91
CA LYS A 267 -20.71 -22.73 -29.85
C LYS A 267 -22.20 -22.74 -29.97
N ILE A 268 -22.90 -21.82 -29.28
CA ILE A 268 -24.36 -21.69 -29.39
C ILE A 268 -24.76 -21.31 -30.83
N ASP A 269 -24.14 -20.26 -31.38
CA ASP A 269 -24.44 -19.75 -32.71
C ASP A 269 -24.13 -20.77 -33.82
N VAL A 270 -22.96 -21.45 -33.72
CA VAL A 270 -22.58 -22.50 -34.67
C VAL A 270 -23.60 -23.65 -34.62
N THR A 271 -23.99 -24.05 -33.40
CA THR A 271 -25.00 -25.14 -33.24
C THR A 271 -26.34 -24.75 -33.83
N LEU A 272 -26.84 -23.53 -33.55
CA LEU A 272 -28.08 -23.01 -34.10
C LEU A 272 -28.02 -22.87 -35.64
N LYS A 273 -26.89 -22.35 -36.18
CA LYS A 273 -26.66 -22.27 -37.62
C LYS A 273 -26.66 -23.65 -38.29
N GLN A 274 -26.05 -24.66 -37.66
CA GLN A 274 -26.04 -26.04 -38.18
C GLN A 274 -27.45 -26.65 -38.17
N ILE A 275 -28.25 -26.48 -37.11
CA ILE A 275 -29.66 -26.93 -37.05
C ILE A 275 -30.45 -26.29 -38.19
N LYS A 276 -30.33 -24.96 -38.37
CA LYS A 276 -31.02 -24.21 -39.43
C LYS A 276 -30.56 -24.63 -40.85
N LYS A 277 -29.25 -24.77 -41.06
CA LYS A 277 -28.66 -25.14 -42.39
C LYS A 277 -29.09 -26.56 -42.80
N LYS A 278 -29.06 -27.50 -41.89
CA LYS A 278 -29.46 -28.89 -42.18
C LYS A 278 -30.94 -29.10 -42.33
N LYS A 279 -31.79 -28.10 -41.99
CA LYS A 279 -33.27 -28.17 -42.03
C LYS A 279 -33.77 -29.49 -41.44
N LEU A 280 -33.28 -29.88 -40.25
CA LEU A 280 -33.53 -31.19 -39.65
C LEU A 280 -35.01 -31.49 -39.51
N TRP A 281 -35.84 -30.48 -39.32
CA TRP A 281 -37.32 -30.62 -39.27
C TRP A 281 -37.93 -31.08 -40.60
N LYS A 282 -37.22 -30.91 -41.72
CA LYS A 282 -37.68 -31.38 -43.05
C LYS A 282 -36.97 -32.64 -43.49
N ASN A 283 -35.67 -32.72 -43.28
CA ASN A 283 -34.84 -33.73 -43.89
C ASN A 283 -34.67 -35.00 -43.06
N GLU A 284 -34.72 -34.86 -41.70
CA GLU A 284 -34.47 -35.95 -40.76
C GLU A 284 -35.44 -35.90 -39.53
N PRO A 285 -36.74 -36.25 -39.74
CA PRO A 285 -37.78 -36.11 -38.70
C PRO A 285 -37.48 -36.89 -37.41
N LYS A 286 -36.81 -38.04 -37.50
CA LYS A 286 -36.40 -38.83 -36.33
C LYS A 286 -35.36 -38.15 -35.47
N LYS A 287 -34.41 -37.41 -36.09
CA LYS A 287 -33.44 -36.64 -35.35
C LYS A 287 -34.03 -35.33 -34.84
N TRP A 288 -34.95 -34.72 -35.59
CA TRP A 288 -35.66 -33.52 -35.18
C TRP A 288 -36.43 -33.71 -33.86
N LYS A 289 -37.17 -34.80 -33.69
CA LYS A 289 -37.87 -35.11 -32.42
C LYS A 289 -36.93 -35.03 -31.21
N LYS A 290 -35.69 -35.51 -31.33
CA LYS A 290 -34.71 -35.42 -30.23
C LYS A 290 -34.24 -33.98 -30.00
N VAL A 291 -34.02 -33.20 -31.06
CA VAL A 291 -33.62 -31.77 -30.96
C VAL A 291 -34.75 -30.96 -30.36
N GLU A 292 -36.01 -31.21 -30.72
CA GLU A 292 -37.20 -30.57 -30.21
C GLU A 292 -37.33 -30.78 -28.69
N GLN A 293 -37.19 -32.02 -28.21
CA GLN A 293 -37.19 -32.34 -26.78
C GLN A 293 -36.08 -31.64 -26.01
N LEU A 294 -34.90 -31.50 -26.60
CA LEU A 294 -33.79 -30.77 -25.97
C LEU A 294 -34.05 -29.26 -25.92
N LEU A 295 -34.67 -28.69 -26.97
CA LEU A 295 -35.05 -27.27 -26.98
C LEU A 295 -36.16 -26.97 -25.98
N GLU A 296 -37.18 -27.87 -25.83
CA GLU A 296 -38.19 -27.74 -24.80
C GLU A 296 -37.59 -27.78 -23.38
N ARG A 297 -36.63 -28.65 -23.17
CA ARG A 297 -35.90 -28.72 -21.88
C ARG A 297 -35.08 -27.49 -21.59
N ILE A 298 -34.42 -26.89 -22.62
CA ILE A 298 -33.70 -25.63 -22.50
C ILE A 298 -34.67 -24.50 -22.17
N ASN A 299 -35.84 -24.42 -22.86
CA ASN A 299 -36.84 -23.41 -22.56
C ASN A 299 -37.35 -23.52 -21.11
N GLY A 300 -37.60 -24.73 -20.63
CA GLY A 300 -38.00 -24.95 -19.24
C GLY A 300 -36.98 -24.47 -18.22
N LEU A 301 -35.67 -24.56 -18.54
CA LEU A 301 -34.60 -24.05 -17.68
C LEU A 301 -34.39 -22.53 -17.76
N LEU A 302 -34.94 -21.88 -18.80
CA LEU A 302 -34.89 -20.41 -18.95
C LEU A 302 -36.07 -19.71 -18.27
N ASP A 303 -37.15 -20.47 -17.98
CA ASP A 303 -38.36 -19.98 -17.31
C ASP A 303 -38.35 -20.23 -15.79
N GLU A 304 -37.35 -20.96 -15.25
CA GLU A 304 -37.03 -21.09 -13.81
C GLU A 304 -36.19 -19.96 -13.29
#